data_e256ff810d25691faf9deb7fa943924d
#
_entry.id   e256ff810d25691faf9deb7fa943924d
#
_cell.length_a   1.000
_cell.length_b   1.000
_cell.length_c   1.000
_cell.angle_alpha   90.00
_cell.angle_beta   90.00
_cell.angle_gamma   90.00
#
_symmetry.space_group_name_H-M   'P 1'
#
loop_
_entity.id
_entity.type
_entity.pdbx_description
1 polymer ?
#
loop_
_entity_poly.entity_id
_entity_poly.type
_entity_poly.pdbx_seq_one_letter_code
_entity_poly.pdbx_strand_id
1 'polypeptide(L)'
;GITCIQISANRPFSGNLNARYAGSNGQKYTASTGVKKNRLTSYTSLTYRTKDTYEIGDEVGKTTVTEGSDGSSAEKQADAGSTTVYGYNIWDFLQKIGYTCNEKLNADLKGSFYRNKRDKRVGKMYQDIFLDYTLNGKVTYLPGEKQQLVIGYIYDNYQKNQDYFLSGKKTTDYRNIKQTPRIDYTGTFGKHTVSVGFEGDFEYLKHYMLEDSSHVNNQLYAFYAQEDWDILDELNIVAGVRADYHEKYHWHVTPKVSLLWHFCDHVSFRAGYAQGFRSPSLKELYQAYDMGGMGWFMLYGNPDLNPETSNQVSLSGEFTKGG
;
A
#
# COMPACT_ATOMS: atom_id res chain seq x y z
N GLY A 1 -6.00 -2.51 1.85
CA GLY A 1 -7.32 -2.85 2.36
C GLY A 1 -7.90 -1.69 3.13
N ILE A 2 -8.99 -1.11 2.66
CA ILE A 2 -9.74 -0.08 3.39
C ILE A 2 -10.53 -0.81 4.46
N THR A 3 -10.04 -0.82 5.69
CA THR A 3 -10.87 -1.30 6.81
C THR A 3 -11.83 -0.17 7.18
N CYS A 4 -13.08 -0.27 6.74
CA CYS A 4 -14.16 0.56 7.26
C CYS A 4 -14.37 0.20 8.72
N ILE A 5 -13.93 1.04 9.65
CA ILE A 5 -14.34 0.93 11.05
C ILE A 5 -15.74 1.53 11.12
N GLN A 6 -16.73 0.66 11.14
CA GLN A 6 -18.12 1.06 11.34
C GLN A 6 -18.28 1.43 12.82
N ILE A 7 -18.40 2.74 13.11
CA ILE A 7 -18.79 3.20 14.45
C ILE A 7 -20.25 2.76 14.64
N SER A 8 -20.51 1.94 15.67
CA SER A 8 -21.87 1.45 15.96
C SER A 8 -22.87 2.61 15.98
N ALA A 9 -23.95 2.48 15.22
CA ALA A 9 -24.99 3.51 15.08
C ALA A 9 -25.68 3.88 16.41
N ASN A 10 -25.58 3.02 17.41
CA ASN A 10 -26.34 3.12 18.67
C ASN A 10 -25.61 3.81 19.83
N ARG A 11 -24.33 4.24 19.65
CA ARG A 11 -23.58 4.92 20.71
C ARG A 11 -23.03 6.26 20.21
N PRO A 12 -23.43 7.37 20.81
CA PRO A 12 -22.91 8.70 20.41
C PRO A 12 -21.42 8.90 20.73
N PHE A 13 -20.90 8.10 21.65
CA PHE A 13 -19.48 8.10 22.05
C PHE A 13 -19.00 6.68 22.31
N SER A 14 -17.79 6.39 21.85
CA SER A 14 -17.04 5.16 22.18
C SER A 14 -15.59 5.51 22.49
N GLY A 15 -15.01 4.81 23.45
CA GLY A 15 -13.59 4.95 23.81
C GLY A 15 -12.97 3.60 24.08
N ASN A 16 -11.71 3.44 23.74
CA ASN A 16 -10.92 2.25 24.03
C ASN A 16 -9.52 2.66 24.48
N LEU A 17 -9.07 2.07 25.59
CA LEU A 17 -7.70 2.18 26.08
C LEU A 17 -7.12 0.76 26.16
N ASN A 18 -5.96 0.55 25.58
CA ASN A 18 -5.25 -0.71 25.62
C ASN A 18 -3.80 -0.47 26.01
N ALA A 19 -3.30 -1.22 26.97
CA ALA A 19 -1.91 -1.22 27.39
C ALA A 19 -1.39 -2.66 27.35
N ARG A 20 -0.20 -2.85 26.78
CA ARG A 20 0.48 -4.15 26.72
C ARG A 20 1.95 -3.97 27.08
N TYR A 21 2.46 -4.86 27.92
CA TYR A 21 3.86 -5.01 28.24
C TYR A 21 4.38 -6.36 27.75
N ALA A 22 5.61 -6.42 27.26
CA ALA A 22 6.26 -7.61 26.72
C ALA A 22 7.76 -7.60 27.04
N GLY A 23 8.46 -8.69 26.78
CA GLY A 23 9.91 -8.81 26.99
C GLY A 23 10.70 -7.70 26.26
N SER A 24 11.95 -7.48 26.72
CA SER A 24 12.84 -6.42 26.24
C SER A 24 12.21 -5.02 26.35
N ASN A 25 11.57 -4.77 27.49
CA ASN A 25 10.85 -3.52 27.79
C ASN A 25 9.84 -3.12 26.68
N GLY A 26 9.27 -4.11 26.00
CA GLY A 26 8.28 -3.89 24.94
C GLY A 26 6.99 -3.34 25.52
N GLN A 27 6.60 -2.14 25.09
CA GLN A 27 5.41 -1.45 25.56
C GLN A 27 4.56 -1.02 24.36
N LYS A 28 3.24 -1.16 24.50
CA LYS A 28 2.27 -0.63 23.53
C LYS A 28 1.11 0.00 24.27
N TYR A 29 0.82 1.23 23.94
CA TYR A 29 -0.33 1.98 24.46
C TYR A 29 -1.17 2.42 23.26
N THR A 30 -2.45 2.15 23.30
CA THR A 30 -3.40 2.58 22.27
C THR A 30 -4.57 3.26 22.95
N ALA A 31 -4.86 4.49 22.52
CA ALA A 31 -6.07 5.20 22.88
C ALA A 31 -6.87 5.48 21.62
N SER A 32 -8.16 5.18 21.62
CA SER A 32 -9.03 5.53 20.52
C SER A 32 -10.38 6.02 21.00
N THR A 33 -10.96 6.93 20.24
CA THR A 33 -12.28 7.49 20.52
C THR A 33 -13.08 7.64 19.24
N GLY A 34 -14.36 7.30 19.33
CA GLY A 34 -15.33 7.52 18.28
C GLY A 34 -16.45 8.41 18.79
N VAL A 35 -16.82 9.43 18.00
CA VAL A 35 -17.91 10.34 18.28
C VAL A 35 -18.84 10.38 17.10
N LYS A 36 -20.15 10.27 17.36
CA LYS A 36 -21.20 10.51 16.37
C LYS A 36 -22.21 11.50 16.95
N LYS A 37 -22.30 12.67 16.35
CA LYS A 37 -23.24 13.71 16.75
C LYS A 37 -23.89 14.31 15.51
N ASN A 38 -25.20 14.12 15.43
CA ASN A 38 -26.00 14.58 14.27
C ASN A 38 -25.38 14.07 12.93
N ARG A 39 -24.88 14.99 12.13
CA ARG A 39 -24.28 14.76 10.79
C ARG A 39 -22.78 14.52 10.82
N LEU A 40 -22.14 14.63 11.99
CA LEU A 40 -20.71 14.49 12.15
C LEU A 40 -20.37 13.15 12.78
N THR A 41 -19.40 12.45 12.15
CA THR A 41 -18.71 11.29 12.74
C THR A 41 -17.23 11.59 12.84
N SER A 42 -16.61 11.25 13.94
CA SER A 42 -15.18 11.41 14.15
C SER A 42 -14.61 10.16 14.81
N TYR A 43 -13.49 9.70 14.32
CA TYR A 43 -12.72 8.63 14.95
C TYR A 43 -11.26 9.05 15.04
N THR A 44 -10.72 9.03 16.25
CA THR A 44 -9.33 9.35 16.55
C THR A 44 -8.66 8.13 17.15
N SER A 45 -7.46 7.81 16.74
CA SER A 45 -6.63 6.75 17.36
C SER A 45 -5.20 7.22 17.48
N LEU A 46 -4.61 7.02 18.64
CA LEU A 46 -3.20 7.26 18.93
C LEU A 46 -2.60 5.96 19.47
N THR A 47 -1.53 5.51 18.87
CA THR A 47 -0.76 4.36 19.34
C THR A 47 0.70 4.76 19.55
N TYR A 48 1.23 4.43 20.71
CA TYR A 48 2.65 4.48 21.01
C TYR A 48 3.17 3.07 21.23
N ARG A 49 4.30 2.74 20.60
CA ARG A 49 5.00 1.45 20.77
C ARG A 49 6.48 1.69 20.96
N THR A 50 7.05 1.02 21.94
CA THR A 50 8.50 1.03 22.15
C THR A 50 8.99 -0.36 22.49
N LYS A 51 10.24 -0.62 22.19
CA LYS A 51 10.96 -1.82 22.58
C LYS A 51 12.46 -1.51 22.63
N ASP A 52 13.15 -2.01 23.63
CA ASP A 52 14.60 -1.85 23.75
C ASP A 52 15.33 -2.84 22.82
N THR A 53 16.54 -2.50 22.44
CA THR A 53 17.46 -3.40 21.74
C THR A 53 17.78 -4.60 22.63
N TYR A 54 17.83 -5.79 22.05
CA TYR A 54 18.19 -7.03 22.77
C TYR A 54 18.95 -7.98 21.85
N GLU A 55 19.68 -8.91 22.47
CA GLU A 55 20.43 -9.94 21.78
C GLU A 55 19.67 -11.26 21.79
N ILE A 56 19.68 -11.96 20.65
CA ILE A 56 19.27 -13.35 20.54
C ILE A 56 20.57 -14.15 20.41
N GLY A 57 20.85 -15.03 21.37
CA GLY A 57 21.96 -15.97 21.27
C GLY A 57 21.64 -17.01 20.19
N ASP A 58 22.60 -17.28 19.32
CA ASP A 58 22.54 -18.46 18.46
C ASP A 58 22.70 -19.70 19.34
N GLU A 59 21.97 -20.78 19.03
CA GLU A 59 22.17 -22.07 19.72
C GLU A 59 23.65 -22.47 19.62
N VAL A 60 24.15 -23.11 20.69
CA VAL A 60 25.54 -23.55 20.88
C VAL A 60 26.20 -23.93 19.56
N GLY A 61 27.29 -23.24 19.21
CA GLY A 61 27.90 -23.29 17.91
C GLY A 61 28.10 -24.71 17.39
N LYS A 62 27.76 -24.92 16.12
CA LYS A 62 27.96 -26.20 15.44
C LYS A 62 29.44 -26.58 15.52
N THR A 63 29.74 -27.75 16.12
CA THR A 63 31.07 -28.33 16.12
C THR A 63 31.43 -28.64 14.66
N THR A 64 32.39 -27.96 14.10
CA THR A 64 32.98 -28.30 12.81
C THR A 64 34.16 -29.24 13.06
N VAL A 65 34.06 -30.45 12.57
CA VAL A 65 35.18 -31.43 12.55
C VAL A 65 35.98 -31.14 11.28
N THR A 66 37.22 -30.72 11.43
CA THR A 66 38.16 -30.60 10.30
C THR A 66 39.10 -31.79 10.34
N GLU A 67 39.07 -32.63 9.31
CA GLU A 67 40.04 -33.75 9.14
C GLU A 67 41.31 -33.20 8.50
N GLY A 68 42.41 -33.34 9.21
CA GLY A 68 43.73 -33.06 8.68
C GLY A 68 44.19 -34.14 7.68
N SER A 69 45.07 -33.79 6.74
CA SER A 69 45.61 -34.71 5.76
C SER A 69 46.50 -35.82 6.38
N ASP A 70 46.77 -35.78 7.68
CA ASP A 70 47.50 -36.72 8.50
C ASP A 70 46.55 -37.70 9.28
N GLY A 71 45.27 -37.65 9.04
CA GLY A 71 44.28 -38.44 9.76
C GLY A 71 43.91 -37.91 11.15
N SER A 72 44.41 -36.74 11.56
CA SER A 72 44.00 -36.10 12.78
C SER A 72 42.69 -35.37 12.59
N SER A 73 41.74 -35.49 13.54
CA SER A 73 40.50 -34.71 13.59
C SER A 73 40.62 -33.60 14.67
N ALA A 74 40.41 -32.36 14.30
CA ALA A 74 40.28 -31.26 15.25
C ALA A 74 38.83 -30.78 15.31
N GLU A 75 38.22 -30.88 16.48
CA GLU A 75 36.93 -30.29 16.78
C GLU A 75 37.12 -28.79 17.12
N LYS A 76 36.61 -27.92 16.29
CA LYS A 76 36.52 -26.49 16.59
C LYS A 76 35.07 -26.14 16.87
N GLN A 77 34.78 -25.84 18.13
CA GLN A 77 33.47 -25.26 18.50
C GLN A 77 33.47 -23.82 18.02
N ALA A 78 32.58 -23.44 17.11
CA ALA A 78 32.37 -22.06 16.75
C ALA A 78 31.85 -21.28 17.98
N ASP A 79 32.39 -20.09 18.24
CA ASP A 79 31.85 -19.22 19.27
C ASP A 79 30.35 -19.01 19.02
N ALA A 80 29.55 -19.10 20.09
CA ALA A 80 28.12 -18.82 20.01
C ALA A 80 27.94 -17.39 19.53
N GLY A 81 27.44 -17.22 18.33
CA GLY A 81 27.11 -15.91 17.77
C GLY A 81 25.88 -15.31 18.49
N SER A 82 25.77 -14.00 18.49
CA SER A 82 24.53 -13.34 18.88
C SER A 82 24.02 -12.45 17.75
N THR A 83 22.71 -12.40 17.58
CA THR A 83 22.06 -11.50 16.63
C THR A 83 21.39 -10.37 17.39
N THR A 84 21.81 -9.14 17.11
CA THR A 84 21.22 -7.93 17.73
C THR A 84 19.88 -7.61 17.06
N VAL A 85 18.80 -7.62 17.84
CA VAL A 85 17.49 -7.10 17.42
C VAL A 85 17.33 -5.68 17.93
N TYR A 86 17.40 -4.73 17.00
CA TYR A 86 17.37 -3.30 17.34
C TYR A 86 16.00 -2.84 17.81
N GLY A 87 16.00 -2.06 18.87
CA GLY A 87 14.83 -1.44 19.43
C GLY A 87 14.25 -0.33 18.54
N TYR A 88 13.10 0.17 18.98
CA TYR A 88 12.37 1.20 18.25
C TYR A 88 11.45 2.01 19.16
N ASN A 89 11.10 3.19 18.66
CA ASN A 89 10.07 4.06 19.21
C ASN A 89 9.13 4.49 18.08
N ILE A 90 7.85 4.09 18.18
CA ILE A 90 6.87 4.27 17.11
C ILE A 90 5.67 5.05 17.64
N TRP A 91 5.26 6.05 16.87
CA TRP A 91 4.03 6.79 17.02
C TRP A 91 3.14 6.59 15.79
N ASP A 92 1.90 6.21 16.02
CA ASP A 92 0.85 6.13 15.02
C ASP A 92 -0.31 7.04 15.43
N PHE A 93 -0.70 7.94 14.56
CA PHE A 93 -1.89 8.76 14.72
C PHE A 93 -2.81 8.57 13.53
N LEU A 94 -4.11 8.43 13.79
CA LEU A 94 -5.15 8.33 12.79
C LEU A 94 -6.33 9.19 13.19
N GLN A 95 -6.76 10.06 12.27
CA GLN A 95 -8.00 10.82 12.37
C GLN A 95 -8.90 10.50 11.17
N LYS A 96 -10.17 10.20 11.44
CA LYS A 96 -11.21 10.10 10.41
C LYS A 96 -12.34 11.05 10.78
N ILE A 97 -12.83 11.80 9.82
CA ILE A 97 -13.96 12.70 9.96
C ILE A 97 -14.91 12.40 8.81
N GLY A 98 -16.17 12.14 9.13
CA GLY A 98 -17.24 12.03 8.15
C GLY A 98 -18.31 13.07 8.43
N TYR A 99 -18.78 13.74 7.41
CA TYR A 99 -19.85 14.73 7.51
C TYR A 99 -20.93 14.47 6.46
N THR A 100 -22.14 14.22 6.93
CA THR A 100 -23.33 14.06 6.08
C THR A 100 -23.99 15.43 5.90
N CYS A 101 -23.71 16.09 4.75
CA CYS A 101 -24.27 17.39 4.46
C CYS A 101 -25.81 17.33 4.34
N ASN A 102 -26.30 16.33 3.60
CA ASN A 102 -27.71 15.97 3.45
C ASN A 102 -27.83 14.52 2.97
N GLU A 103 -29.02 14.07 2.61
CA GLU A 103 -29.27 12.68 2.15
C GLU A 103 -28.52 12.32 0.86
N LYS A 104 -28.10 13.32 0.07
CA LYS A 104 -27.43 13.16 -1.21
C LYS A 104 -25.93 13.47 -1.18
N LEU A 105 -25.42 14.12 -0.13
CA LEU A 105 -24.04 14.60 -0.12
C LEU A 105 -23.34 14.25 1.18
N ASN A 106 -22.25 13.47 1.06
CA ASN A 106 -21.38 13.06 2.15
C ASN A 106 -19.94 13.46 1.84
N ALA A 107 -19.20 13.84 2.85
CA ALA A 107 -17.78 14.14 2.78
C ALA A 107 -17.02 13.35 3.86
N ASP A 108 -15.95 12.70 3.48
CA ASP A 108 -15.06 11.94 4.35
C ASP A 108 -13.64 12.48 4.25
N LEU A 109 -12.97 12.63 5.38
CA LEU A 109 -11.56 12.99 5.47
C LEU A 109 -10.86 12.00 6.40
N LYS A 110 -9.73 11.46 5.95
CA LYS A 110 -8.85 10.61 6.75
C LYS A 110 -7.44 11.18 6.68
N GLY A 111 -6.85 11.44 7.84
CA GLY A 111 -5.44 11.79 7.98
C GLY A 111 -4.73 10.77 8.85
N SER A 112 -3.51 10.38 8.50
CA SER A 112 -2.65 9.55 9.33
C SER A 112 -1.23 10.09 9.37
N PHE A 113 -0.58 9.85 10.49
CA PHE A 113 0.82 10.15 10.73
C PHE A 113 1.46 8.94 11.38
N TYR A 114 2.58 8.50 10.81
CA TYR A 114 3.42 7.44 11.36
C TYR A 114 4.84 7.95 11.52
N ARG A 115 5.45 7.66 12.66
CA ARG A 115 6.86 7.92 12.92
C ARG A 115 7.47 6.71 13.59
N ASN A 116 8.55 6.16 13.01
CA ASN A 116 9.33 5.07 13.57
C ASN A 116 10.79 5.52 13.68
N LYS A 117 11.25 5.70 14.90
CA LYS A 117 12.65 5.94 15.23
C LYS A 117 13.27 4.62 15.67
N ARG A 118 14.26 4.13 14.93
CA ARG A 118 14.99 2.91 15.27
C ARG A 118 16.24 3.23 16.07
N ASP A 119 16.62 2.31 16.95
CA ASP A 119 17.87 2.44 17.68
C ASP A 119 19.08 2.44 16.74
N LYS A 120 20.14 3.07 17.20
CA LYS A 120 21.41 3.14 16.46
C LYS A 120 21.97 1.72 16.25
N ARG A 121 22.24 1.38 15.00
CA ARG A 121 22.92 0.12 14.66
C ARG A 121 24.42 0.23 14.98
N VAL A 122 25.02 -0.88 15.42
CA VAL A 122 26.45 -0.99 15.63
C VAL A 122 27.21 -0.56 14.35
N GLY A 123 28.25 0.24 14.51
CA GLY A 123 29.05 0.75 13.39
C GLY A 123 28.43 1.89 12.58
N LYS A 124 27.18 2.30 12.84
CA LYS A 124 26.57 3.47 12.18
C LYS A 124 26.73 4.74 13.00
N MET A 125 26.93 5.86 12.32
CA MET A 125 27.06 7.20 12.92
C MET A 125 25.72 7.93 13.04
N TYR A 126 24.63 7.29 12.62
CA TYR A 126 23.28 7.84 12.56
C TYR A 126 22.25 6.80 12.98
N GLN A 127 21.06 7.28 13.29
CA GLN A 127 19.85 6.47 13.49
C GLN A 127 18.84 6.74 12.38
N ASP A 128 18.10 5.70 12.00
CA ASP A 128 17.04 5.82 10.98
C ASP A 128 15.74 6.30 11.62
N ILE A 129 15.10 7.27 10.95
CA ILE A 129 13.77 7.77 11.30
C ILE A 129 12.89 7.65 10.05
N PHE A 130 11.83 6.87 10.16
CA PHE A 130 10.82 6.71 9.11
C PHE A 130 9.61 7.57 9.46
N LEU A 131 9.14 8.34 8.49
CA LEU A 131 7.95 9.17 8.59
C LEU A 131 6.99 8.84 7.45
N ASP A 132 5.71 8.85 7.75
CA ASP A 132 4.66 8.70 6.75
C ASP A 132 3.48 9.63 7.10
N TYR A 133 3.04 10.40 6.11
CA TYR A 133 1.93 11.33 6.19
C TYR A 133 0.94 10.99 5.09
N THR A 134 -0.26 10.55 5.46
CA THR A 134 -1.31 10.26 4.48
C THR A 134 -2.50 11.17 4.72
N LEU A 135 -3.02 11.76 3.65
CA LEU A 135 -4.30 12.47 3.64
C LEU A 135 -5.18 11.85 2.54
N ASN A 136 -6.41 11.49 2.89
CA ASN A 136 -7.40 10.97 1.95
C ASN A 136 -8.71 11.73 2.15
N GLY A 137 -9.13 12.46 1.13
CA GLY A 137 -10.40 13.16 1.08
C GLY A 137 -11.33 12.51 0.06
N LYS A 138 -12.61 12.40 0.39
CA LYS A 138 -13.63 11.83 -0.50
C LYS A 138 -14.94 12.59 -0.33
N VAL A 139 -15.54 12.99 -1.44
CA VAL A 139 -16.89 13.53 -1.49
C VAL A 139 -17.73 12.58 -2.32
N THR A 140 -18.88 12.17 -1.78
CA THR A 140 -19.85 11.30 -2.45
C THR A 140 -21.14 12.10 -2.64
N TYR A 141 -21.58 12.20 -3.89
CA TYR A 141 -22.84 12.83 -4.27
C TYR A 141 -23.76 11.81 -4.95
N LEU A 142 -25.02 11.78 -4.54
CA LEU A 142 -26.07 10.90 -5.05
C LEU A 142 -27.08 11.76 -5.85
N PRO A 143 -26.85 11.96 -7.17
CA PRO A 143 -27.76 12.75 -8.00
C PRO A 143 -29.16 12.14 -8.13
N GLY A 144 -29.26 10.81 -8.10
CA GLY A 144 -30.47 10.01 -8.14
C GLY A 144 -30.38 8.78 -7.26
N GLU A 145 -31.48 8.02 -7.13
CA GLU A 145 -31.54 6.84 -6.26
C GLU A 145 -30.53 5.75 -6.65
N LYS A 146 -30.23 5.61 -7.94
CA LYS A 146 -29.29 4.61 -8.48
C LYS A 146 -28.07 5.25 -9.15
N GLN A 147 -27.70 6.45 -8.72
CA GLN A 147 -26.59 7.18 -9.28
C GLN A 147 -25.64 7.67 -8.19
N GLN A 148 -24.35 7.58 -8.43
CA GLN A 148 -23.32 8.01 -7.49
C GLN A 148 -22.18 8.70 -8.25
N LEU A 149 -21.78 9.86 -7.77
CA LEU A 149 -20.56 10.54 -8.15
C LEU A 149 -19.62 10.60 -6.93
N VAL A 150 -18.40 10.12 -7.11
CA VAL A 150 -17.36 10.16 -6.09
C VAL A 150 -16.19 10.98 -6.60
N ILE A 151 -15.78 11.98 -5.82
CA ILE A 151 -14.56 12.75 -6.05
C ILE A 151 -13.62 12.44 -4.89
N GLY A 152 -12.45 11.95 -5.19
CA GLY A 152 -11.44 11.54 -4.22
C GLY A 152 -10.07 12.16 -4.49
N TYR A 153 -9.30 12.33 -3.42
CA TYR A 153 -7.90 12.72 -3.50
C TYR A 153 -7.12 12.02 -2.41
N ILE A 154 -6.02 11.37 -2.79
CA ILE A 154 -5.08 10.76 -1.86
C ILE A 154 -3.74 11.45 -2.00
N TYR A 155 -3.19 11.87 -0.87
CA TYR A 155 -1.81 12.33 -0.73
C TYR A 155 -1.09 11.39 0.23
N ASP A 156 0.06 10.89 -0.19
CA ASP A 156 0.95 10.05 0.61
C ASP A 156 2.37 10.60 0.53
N ASN A 157 3.09 10.66 1.65
CA ASN A 157 4.46 11.18 1.72
C ASN A 157 5.26 10.36 2.72
N TYR A 158 5.92 9.35 2.19
CA TYR A 158 6.82 8.50 2.96
C TYR A 158 8.24 9.01 2.89
N GLN A 159 8.94 9.03 4.03
CA GLN A 159 10.32 9.49 4.16
C GLN A 159 11.16 8.54 5.01
N LYS A 160 12.41 8.34 4.61
CA LYS A 160 13.46 7.80 5.44
C LYS A 160 14.52 8.88 5.67
N ASN A 161 14.69 9.24 6.92
CA ASN A 161 15.66 10.24 7.36
C ASN A 161 16.77 9.60 8.19
N GLN A 162 17.95 10.20 8.17
CA GLN A 162 19.09 9.85 9.02
C GLN A 162 19.38 11.01 9.97
N ASP A 163 19.54 10.70 11.25
CA ASP A 163 19.89 11.66 12.30
C ASP A 163 21.30 11.34 12.81
N TYR A 164 22.27 12.19 12.46
CA TYR A 164 23.69 12.00 12.75
C TYR A 164 24.05 12.53 14.13
N PHE A 165 24.56 11.67 15.01
CA PHE A 165 24.83 11.99 16.41
C PHE A 165 25.91 13.04 16.62
N LEU A 166 27.02 12.96 15.88
CA LEU A 166 28.18 13.82 16.10
C LEU A 166 27.99 15.23 15.53
N SER A 167 27.34 15.32 14.36
CA SER A 167 27.18 16.59 13.65
C SER A 167 25.83 17.27 13.92
N GLY A 168 24.88 16.54 14.52
CA GLY A 168 23.49 16.99 14.64
C GLY A 168 22.76 17.16 13.29
N LYS A 169 23.44 16.76 12.18
CA LYS A 169 22.88 16.85 10.83
C LYS A 169 21.75 15.86 10.63
N LYS A 170 20.70 16.30 9.97
CA LYS A 170 19.60 15.44 9.49
C LYS A 170 19.61 15.42 7.98
N THR A 171 19.54 14.22 7.39
CA THR A 171 19.45 14.04 5.94
C THR A 171 18.23 13.22 5.59
N THR A 172 17.67 13.46 4.43
CA THR A 172 16.57 12.64 3.86
C THR A 172 17.15 11.79 2.75
N ASP A 173 17.29 10.50 3.03
CA ASP A 173 17.84 9.51 2.09
C ASP A 173 16.82 9.06 1.06
N TYR A 174 15.57 9.01 1.48
CA TYR A 174 14.46 8.54 0.67
C TYR A 174 13.23 9.40 0.94
N ARG A 175 12.59 9.85 -0.12
CA ARG A 175 11.27 10.49 -0.05
C ARG A 175 10.45 10.09 -1.26
N ASN A 176 9.29 9.52 -1.01
CA ASN A 176 8.32 9.22 -2.04
C ASN A 176 7.03 9.99 -1.73
N ILE A 177 6.59 10.82 -2.69
CA ILE A 177 5.32 11.52 -2.60
C ILE A 177 4.43 10.98 -3.70
N LYS A 178 3.23 10.55 -3.33
CA LYS A 178 2.21 10.08 -4.26
C LYS A 178 0.94 10.91 -4.12
N GLN A 179 0.38 11.32 -5.25
CA GLN A 179 -0.87 12.08 -5.30
C GLN A 179 -1.79 11.43 -6.32
N THR A 180 -3.00 11.07 -5.87
CA THR A 180 -3.95 10.35 -6.70
C THR A 180 -5.32 11.04 -6.65
N PRO A 181 -5.57 12.06 -7.50
CA PRO A 181 -6.91 12.58 -7.73
C PRO A 181 -7.74 11.55 -8.50
N ARG A 182 -9.01 11.42 -8.15
CA ARG A 182 -9.93 10.47 -8.77
C ARG A 182 -11.35 11.01 -8.85
N ILE A 183 -12.03 10.73 -9.94
CA ILE A 183 -13.45 11.03 -10.15
C ILE A 183 -14.10 9.78 -10.72
N ASP A 184 -15.15 9.29 -10.06
CA ASP A 184 -15.92 8.12 -10.44
C ASP A 184 -17.40 8.48 -10.53
N TYR A 185 -18.03 8.14 -11.61
CA TYR A 185 -19.47 8.15 -11.74
C TYR A 185 -19.98 6.73 -12.00
N THR A 186 -21.03 6.32 -11.30
CA THR A 186 -21.75 5.08 -11.53
C THR A 186 -23.25 5.36 -11.56
N GLY A 187 -23.94 4.85 -12.57
CA GLY A 187 -25.38 4.99 -12.70
C GLY A 187 -26.03 3.73 -13.28
N THR A 188 -27.16 3.33 -12.71
CA THR A 188 -27.96 2.19 -13.19
C THR A 188 -29.20 2.70 -13.91
N PHE A 189 -29.38 2.27 -15.16
CA PHE A 189 -30.42 2.67 -16.08
C PHE A 189 -31.10 1.41 -16.65
N GLY A 190 -32.20 0.98 -16.04
CA GLY A 190 -32.82 -0.29 -16.39
C GLY A 190 -31.89 -1.47 -16.11
N LYS A 191 -31.54 -2.22 -17.15
CA LYS A 191 -30.62 -3.38 -17.10
C LYS A 191 -29.16 -3.01 -17.31
N HIS A 192 -28.82 -1.74 -17.37
CA HIS A 192 -27.47 -1.24 -17.63
C HIS A 192 -26.92 -0.52 -16.40
N THR A 193 -25.77 -0.94 -15.90
CA THR A 193 -25.00 -0.18 -14.92
C THR A 193 -23.71 0.31 -15.57
N VAL A 194 -23.62 1.62 -15.76
CA VAL A 194 -22.48 2.28 -16.39
C VAL A 194 -21.62 2.90 -15.31
N SER A 195 -20.31 2.66 -15.40
CA SER A 195 -19.29 3.32 -14.57
C SER A 195 -18.28 3.98 -15.48
N VAL A 196 -17.99 5.27 -15.23
CA VAL A 196 -16.94 6.01 -15.92
C VAL A 196 -16.09 6.74 -14.90
N GLY A 197 -14.82 6.90 -15.17
CA GLY A 197 -13.94 7.59 -14.23
C GLY A 197 -12.65 8.10 -14.83
N PHE A 198 -12.00 8.90 -14.01
CA PHE A 198 -10.68 9.47 -14.24
C PHE A 198 -9.84 9.25 -12.99
N GLU A 199 -8.55 8.94 -13.18
CA GLU A 199 -7.55 8.81 -12.13
C GLU A 199 -6.24 9.43 -12.60
N GLY A 200 -5.64 10.29 -11.78
CA GLY A 200 -4.26 10.73 -11.94
C GLY A 200 -3.35 9.98 -10.96
N ASP A 201 -2.15 9.64 -11.37
CA ASP A 201 -1.10 9.10 -10.50
C ASP A 201 0.17 9.93 -10.70
N PHE A 202 0.48 10.78 -9.71
CA PHE A 202 1.63 11.69 -9.74
C PHE A 202 2.61 11.24 -8.66
N GLU A 203 3.79 10.82 -9.07
CA GLU A 203 4.82 10.35 -8.18
C GLU A 203 6.06 11.23 -8.23
N TYR A 204 6.59 11.60 -7.06
CA TYR A 204 7.89 12.20 -6.86
C TYR A 204 8.73 11.24 -6.02
N LEU A 205 9.89 10.83 -6.54
CA LEU A 205 10.85 9.98 -5.84
C LEU A 205 12.19 10.68 -5.71
N LYS A 206 12.64 10.89 -4.46
CA LYS A 206 14.03 11.18 -4.12
C LYS A 206 14.62 9.96 -3.44
N HIS A 207 15.77 9.48 -3.93
CA HIS A 207 16.41 8.29 -3.39
C HIS A 207 17.93 8.42 -3.51
N TYR A 208 18.67 8.04 -2.45
CA TYR A 208 20.13 8.07 -2.46
C TYR A 208 20.76 7.11 -3.48
N MET A 209 19.99 6.14 -3.98
CA MET A 209 20.40 5.20 -5.04
C MET A 209 20.09 5.71 -6.45
N LEU A 210 19.55 6.91 -6.62
CA LEU A 210 19.43 7.52 -7.94
C LEU A 210 20.74 8.18 -8.31
N GLU A 211 21.02 8.27 -9.60
CA GLU A 211 22.17 8.99 -10.11
C GLU A 211 22.19 10.41 -9.55
N ASP A 212 23.33 10.84 -9.03
CA ASP A 212 23.54 12.13 -8.35
C ASP A 212 22.64 12.39 -7.11
N SER A 213 22.07 11.35 -6.51
CA SER A 213 21.10 11.49 -5.40
C SER A 213 19.97 12.47 -5.71
N SER A 214 19.62 12.60 -6.98
CA SER A 214 18.62 13.52 -7.49
C SER A 214 17.18 12.99 -7.25
N HIS A 215 16.23 13.65 -7.81
CA HIS A 215 14.84 13.23 -7.76
C HIS A 215 14.32 12.98 -9.18
N VAL A 216 13.33 12.11 -9.27
CA VAL A 216 12.60 11.81 -10.50
C VAL A 216 11.12 11.90 -10.25
N ASN A 217 10.37 12.25 -11.30
CA ASN A 217 8.92 12.35 -11.27
C ASN A 217 8.32 11.37 -12.26
N ASN A 218 7.08 11.01 -12.02
CA ASN A 218 6.26 10.26 -12.95
C ASN A 218 4.84 10.81 -12.97
N GLN A 219 4.22 10.84 -14.15
CA GLN A 219 2.84 11.28 -14.33
C GLN A 219 2.09 10.28 -15.21
N LEU A 220 0.97 9.81 -14.67
CA LEU A 220 0.05 8.92 -15.38
C LEU A 220 -1.38 9.46 -15.23
N TYR A 221 -2.10 9.48 -16.33
CA TYR A 221 -3.51 9.86 -16.41
C TYR A 221 -4.30 8.70 -16.96
N ALA A 222 -5.33 8.27 -16.28
CA ALA A 222 -6.16 7.15 -16.67
C ALA A 222 -7.62 7.54 -16.82
N PHE A 223 -8.22 7.14 -17.93
CA PHE A 223 -9.64 7.23 -18.16
C PHE A 223 -10.20 5.82 -18.33
N TYR A 224 -11.34 5.55 -17.73
CA TYR A 224 -11.96 4.24 -17.82
C TYR A 224 -13.48 4.33 -17.93
N ALA A 225 -14.02 3.36 -18.64
CA ALA A 225 -15.45 3.14 -18.75
C ALA A 225 -15.72 1.65 -18.63
N GLN A 226 -16.82 1.30 -17.98
CA GLN A 226 -17.31 -0.06 -17.85
C GLN A 226 -18.82 -0.05 -17.90
N GLU A 227 -19.37 -1.03 -18.59
CA GLU A 227 -20.78 -1.34 -18.60
C GLU A 227 -20.99 -2.74 -18.04
N ASP A 228 -21.96 -2.88 -17.17
CA ASP A 228 -22.50 -4.13 -16.64
C ASP A 228 -23.95 -4.21 -17.15
N TRP A 229 -24.20 -5.18 -18.02
CA TRP A 229 -25.45 -5.30 -18.76
C TRP A 229 -26.09 -6.66 -18.52
N ASP A 230 -27.27 -6.64 -17.88
CA ASP A 230 -28.16 -7.81 -17.74
C ASP A 230 -28.96 -7.98 -19.05
N ILE A 231 -28.36 -8.63 -20.06
CA ILE A 231 -29.02 -8.86 -21.38
C ILE A 231 -30.32 -9.65 -21.20
N LEU A 232 -30.19 -10.77 -20.50
CA LEU A 232 -31.28 -11.62 -20.08
C LEU A 232 -31.21 -11.86 -18.57
N ASP A 233 -32.21 -12.41 -17.97
CA ASP A 233 -32.19 -12.75 -16.53
C ASP A 233 -31.13 -13.83 -16.24
N GLU A 234 -30.77 -14.65 -17.25
CA GLU A 234 -29.79 -15.70 -17.19
C GLU A 234 -28.42 -15.27 -17.75
N LEU A 235 -28.30 -14.11 -18.40
CA LEU A 235 -27.08 -13.69 -19.11
C LEU A 235 -26.69 -12.27 -18.78
N ASN A 236 -25.54 -12.14 -18.12
CA ASN A 236 -24.91 -10.88 -17.80
C ASN A 236 -23.59 -10.73 -18.55
N ILE A 237 -23.30 -9.55 -19.07
CA ILE A 237 -22.02 -9.17 -19.69
C ILE A 237 -21.47 -7.93 -18.99
N VAL A 238 -20.21 -8.00 -18.58
CA VAL A 238 -19.46 -6.84 -18.12
C VAL A 238 -18.36 -6.55 -19.15
N ALA A 239 -18.42 -5.39 -19.78
CA ALA A 239 -17.39 -4.92 -20.71
C ALA A 239 -16.78 -3.62 -20.19
N GLY A 240 -15.47 -3.45 -20.33
CA GLY A 240 -14.79 -2.25 -19.88
C GLY A 240 -13.52 -1.98 -20.67
N VAL A 241 -13.12 -0.73 -20.65
CA VAL A 241 -11.88 -0.25 -21.25
C VAL A 241 -11.23 0.76 -20.32
N ARG A 242 -9.92 0.70 -20.21
CA ARG A 242 -9.10 1.70 -19.54
C ARG A 242 -8.05 2.19 -20.54
N ALA A 243 -7.89 3.49 -20.63
CA ALA A 243 -6.87 4.17 -21.43
C ALA A 243 -5.95 4.95 -20.48
N ASP A 244 -4.70 4.53 -20.42
CA ASP A 244 -3.66 5.15 -19.61
C ASP A 244 -2.75 5.98 -20.51
N TYR A 245 -2.55 7.24 -20.16
CA TYR A 245 -1.53 8.10 -20.76
C TYR A 245 -0.39 8.28 -19.75
N HIS A 246 0.77 7.77 -20.08
CA HIS A 246 2.00 7.92 -19.32
C HIS A 246 2.92 8.91 -20.05
N GLU A 247 3.53 9.88 -19.35
CA GLU A 247 4.34 10.91 -19.98
C GLU A 247 5.49 10.35 -20.85
N LYS A 248 6.07 9.20 -20.46
CA LYS A 248 7.16 8.54 -21.19
C LYS A 248 6.67 7.54 -22.23
N TYR A 249 5.61 6.77 -21.91
CA TYR A 249 5.17 5.62 -22.73
C TYR A 249 3.92 5.91 -23.55
N HIS A 250 3.37 7.12 -23.44
CA HIS A 250 2.16 7.56 -24.14
C HIS A 250 0.93 6.69 -23.85
N TRP A 251 0.06 6.49 -24.82
CA TRP A 251 -1.23 5.82 -24.64
C TRP A 251 -1.11 4.30 -24.62
N HIS A 252 -1.77 3.69 -23.62
CA HIS A 252 -1.99 2.25 -23.53
C HIS A 252 -3.46 1.99 -23.21
N VAL A 253 -4.06 1.11 -24.02
CA VAL A 253 -5.49 0.77 -23.87
C VAL A 253 -5.62 -0.68 -23.45
N THR A 254 -6.32 -0.93 -22.36
CA THR A 254 -6.51 -2.25 -21.75
C THR A 254 -7.99 -2.58 -21.70
N PRO A 255 -8.52 -3.39 -22.63
CA PRO A 255 -9.89 -3.87 -22.60
C PRO A 255 -10.06 -5.02 -21.60
N LYS A 256 -11.29 -5.17 -21.11
CA LYS A 256 -11.76 -6.35 -20.37
C LYS A 256 -13.17 -6.69 -20.78
N VAL A 257 -13.49 -7.98 -20.79
CA VAL A 257 -14.85 -8.48 -20.97
C VAL A 257 -15.06 -9.71 -20.11
N SER A 258 -16.22 -9.82 -19.51
CA SER A 258 -16.63 -10.97 -18.69
C SER A 258 -18.08 -11.30 -19.01
N LEU A 259 -18.36 -12.59 -19.11
CA LEU A 259 -19.69 -13.14 -19.35
C LEU A 259 -20.02 -14.07 -18.19
N LEU A 260 -21.23 -13.93 -17.67
CA LEU A 260 -21.85 -14.85 -16.72
C LEU A 260 -23.14 -15.40 -17.34
N TRP A 261 -23.22 -16.72 -17.44
CA TRP A 261 -24.39 -17.40 -17.98
C TRP A 261 -24.92 -18.45 -17.00
N HIS A 262 -26.11 -18.21 -16.49
CA HIS A 262 -26.87 -19.17 -15.69
C HIS A 262 -27.64 -20.12 -16.66
N PHE A 263 -26.97 -21.25 -16.99
CA PHE A 263 -27.54 -22.22 -17.92
C PHE A 263 -28.85 -22.84 -17.37
N CYS A 264 -28.90 -23.08 -16.08
CA CYS A 264 -30.10 -23.49 -15.33
C CYS A 264 -29.91 -23.16 -13.83
N ASP A 265 -30.90 -23.40 -12.99
CA ASP A 265 -30.87 -23.09 -11.55
C ASP A 265 -29.68 -23.68 -10.79
N HIS A 266 -29.02 -24.69 -11.36
CA HIS A 266 -27.95 -25.43 -10.72
C HIS A 266 -26.58 -25.25 -11.39
N VAL A 267 -26.56 -24.69 -12.61
CA VAL A 267 -25.32 -24.63 -13.41
C VAL A 267 -25.09 -23.22 -13.93
N SER A 268 -23.93 -22.66 -13.65
CA SER A 268 -23.50 -21.41 -14.23
C SER A 268 -22.09 -21.50 -14.84
N PHE A 269 -21.86 -20.73 -15.89
CA PHE A 269 -20.59 -20.61 -16.57
C PHE A 269 -20.12 -19.17 -16.54
N ARG A 270 -18.81 -19.00 -16.38
CA ARG A 270 -18.16 -17.69 -16.51
C ARG A 270 -17.03 -17.78 -17.50
N ALA A 271 -16.93 -16.78 -18.36
CA ALA A 271 -15.80 -16.59 -19.26
C ALA A 271 -15.31 -15.16 -19.13
N GLY A 272 -14.01 -14.96 -19.18
CA GLY A 272 -13.44 -13.63 -19.05
C GLY A 272 -12.17 -13.47 -19.86
N TYR A 273 -11.97 -12.28 -20.39
CA TYR A 273 -10.73 -11.79 -20.96
C TYR A 273 -10.38 -10.44 -20.36
N ALA A 274 -9.13 -10.25 -20.01
CA ALA A 274 -8.61 -8.96 -19.56
C ALA A 274 -7.18 -8.77 -20.07
N GLN A 275 -6.89 -7.56 -20.49
CA GLN A 275 -5.53 -7.12 -20.77
C GLN A 275 -5.00 -6.30 -19.60
N GLY A 276 -3.73 -6.51 -19.22
CA GLY A 276 -3.02 -5.74 -18.20
C GLY A 276 -1.88 -4.91 -18.81
N PHE A 277 -1.58 -3.80 -18.17
CA PHE A 277 -0.46 -2.91 -18.48
C PHE A 277 0.25 -2.53 -17.19
N ARG A 278 1.59 -2.54 -17.21
CA ARG A 278 2.44 -2.07 -16.11
C ARG A 278 3.60 -1.25 -16.67
N SER A 279 3.69 0.02 -16.28
CA SER A 279 4.89 0.82 -16.53
C SER A 279 6.02 0.42 -15.59
N PRO A 280 7.30 0.45 -16.04
CA PRO A 280 8.44 0.31 -15.15
C PRO A 280 8.42 1.35 -14.03
N SER A 281 8.82 0.94 -12.83
CA SER A 281 8.96 1.84 -11.70
C SER A 281 10.13 2.80 -11.87
N LEU A 282 10.09 3.94 -11.18
CA LEU A 282 11.17 4.93 -11.22
C LEU A 282 12.53 4.35 -10.79
N LYS A 283 12.54 3.34 -9.91
CA LYS A 283 13.76 2.63 -9.52
C LYS A 283 14.29 1.74 -10.64
N GLU A 284 13.42 0.99 -11.32
CA GLU A 284 13.82 0.15 -12.46
C GLU A 284 14.43 0.98 -13.59
N LEU A 285 14.00 2.23 -13.73
CA LEU A 285 14.49 3.15 -14.77
C LEU A 285 15.80 3.87 -14.39
N TYR A 286 15.91 4.37 -13.15
CA TYR A 286 16.89 5.41 -12.83
C TYR A 286 17.81 5.05 -11.64
N GLN A 287 17.82 3.80 -11.19
CA GLN A 287 18.66 3.38 -10.09
C GLN A 287 20.13 3.33 -10.51
N ALA A 288 21.03 3.86 -9.64
CA ALA A 288 22.48 3.69 -9.72
C ALA A 288 22.99 3.41 -8.32
N TYR A 289 23.26 2.16 -8.01
CA TYR A 289 23.59 1.73 -6.65
C TYR A 289 24.83 0.83 -6.61
N ASP A 290 25.78 1.20 -5.77
CA ASP A 290 26.95 0.39 -5.47
C ASP A 290 26.65 -0.63 -4.35
N MET A 291 26.47 -1.89 -4.71
CA MET A 291 26.17 -2.97 -3.77
C MET A 291 27.35 -3.32 -2.86
N GLY A 292 28.59 -3.07 -3.30
CA GLY A 292 29.80 -3.42 -2.56
C GLY A 292 30.42 -2.25 -1.81
N GLY A 293 29.99 -1.02 -2.06
CA GLY A 293 30.56 0.21 -1.49
C GLY A 293 31.98 0.55 -1.99
N MET A 294 32.49 -0.17 -2.99
CA MET A 294 33.82 0.00 -3.59
C MET A 294 33.78 0.17 -5.11
N GLY A 295 32.60 0.36 -5.69
CA GLY A 295 32.43 0.50 -7.15
C GLY A 295 32.54 -0.82 -7.93
N TRP A 296 32.63 -1.96 -7.27
CA TRP A 296 32.86 -3.26 -7.92
C TRP A 296 31.56 -3.91 -8.41
N PHE A 297 30.44 -3.59 -7.77
CA PHE A 297 29.12 -4.16 -8.09
C PHE A 297 28.07 -3.06 -8.20
N MET A 298 28.09 -2.36 -9.33
CA MET A 298 27.09 -1.33 -9.63
C MET A 298 25.81 -1.96 -10.18
N LEU A 299 24.68 -1.64 -9.58
CA LEU A 299 23.36 -1.96 -10.10
C LEU A 299 22.77 -0.72 -10.75
N TYR A 300 22.59 -0.75 -12.06
CA TYR A 300 21.97 0.32 -12.83
C TYR A 300 20.54 -0.03 -13.20
N GLY A 301 19.65 0.97 -13.14
CA GLY A 301 18.37 0.93 -13.83
C GLY A 301 18.57 1.00 -15.34
N ASN A 302 17.55 0.68 -16.09
CA ASN A 302 17.56 0.83 -17.53
C ASN A 302 16.47 1.82 -17.96
N PRO A 303 16.85 3.05 -18.39
CA PRO A 303 15.90 4.04 -18.88
C PRO A 303 15.10 3.59 -20.10
N ASP A 304 15.61 2.61 -20.87
CA ASP A 304 15.00 2.13 -22.11
C ASP A 304 14.04 0.96 -21.91
N LEU A 305 13.73 0.59 -20.66
CA LEU A 305 12.72 -0.44 -20.38
C LEU A 305 11.36 -0.05 -20.98
N ASN A 306 10.75 -1.01 -21.63
CA ASN A 306 9.39 -0.91 -22.13
C ASN A 306 8.38 -1.36 -21.09
N PRO A 307 7.13 -0.89 -21.17
CA PRO A 307 6.05 -1.38 -20.34
C PRO A 307 5.78 -2.87 -20.56
N GLU A 308 5.33 -3.52 -19.51
CA GLU A 308 4.86 -4.89 -19.56
C GLU A 308 3.37 -4.93 -19.92
N THR A 309 2.98 -5.85 -20.78
CA THR A 309 1.59 -6.14 -21.09
C THR A 309 1.27 -7.60 -20.82
N SER A 310 0.08 -7.90 -20.37
CA SER A 310 -0.39 -9.26 -20.13
C SER A 310 -1.76 -9.48 -20.73
N ASN A 311 -2.04 -10.70 -21.14
CA ASN A 311 -3.35 -11.15 -21.58
C ASN A 311 -3.80 -12.29 -20.71
N GLN A 312 -4.98 -12.20 -20.13
CA GLN A 312 -5.54 -13.22 -19.26
C GLN A 312 -6.87 -13.71 -19.83
N VAL A 313 -7.01 -15.01 -19.97
CA VAL A 313 -8.28 -15.68 -20.28
C VAL A 313 -8.65 -16.54 -19.08
N SER A 314 -9.91 -16.52 -18.68
CA SER A 314 -10.44 -17.32 -17.60
C SER A 314 -11.73 -18.00 -18.01
N LEU A 315 -11.90 -19.26 -17.63
CA LEU A 315 -13.12 -20.04 -17.80
C LEU A 315 -13.41 -20.75 -16.47
N SER A 316 -14.66 -20.70 -16.03
CA SER A 316 -15.12 -21.46 -14.86
C SER A 316 -16.53 -21.95 -15.03
N GLY A 317 -16.84 -23.10 -14.45
CA GLY A 317 -18.17 -23.66 -14.32
C GLY A 317 -18.46 -23.92 -12.84
N GLU A 318 -19.69 -23.61 -12.41
CA GLU A 318 -20.17 -23.80 -11.05
C GLU A 318 -21.40 -24.69 -11.09
N PHE A 319 -21.44 -25.69 -10.23
CA PHE A 319 -22.60 -26.54 -10.00
C PHE A 319 -23.02 -26.44 -8.55
N THR A 320 -24.27 -26.00 -8.31
CA THR A 320 -24.85 -25.88 -6.97
C THR A 320 -25.94 -26.94 -6.81
N LYS A 321 -25.72 -27.92 -5.94
CA LYS A 321 -26.73 -28.88 -5.57
C LYS A 321 -27.76 -28.20 -4.66
N GLY A 322 -29.00 -28.08 -5.11
CA GLY A 322 -30.09 -27.58 -4.27
C GLY A 322 -30.20 -28.44 -2.99
N GLY A 323 -30.25 -27.77 -1.84
CA GLY A 323 -30.49 -28.40 -0.55
C GLY A 323 -31.94 -28.69 -0.36
#